data_ecac02751b33e02e39cd3b02940cd873
#
_entry.id   ecac02751b33e02e39cd3b02940cd873
#
_cell.length_a   1.000
_cell.length_b   1.000
_cell.length_c   1.000
_cell.angle_alpha   90.00
_cell.angle_beta   90.00
_cell.angle_gamma   90.00
#
_symmetry.space_group_name_H-M   'P 1'
#
loop_
_entity.id
_entity.type
_entity.pdbx_description
1 polymer ?
#
loop_
_entity_poly.entity_id
_entity_poly.type
_entity_poly.pdbx_seq_one_letter_code
_entity_poly.pdbx_strand_id
1 'polypeptide(L)'
;MNKYIGVLILAFLITGCSNQDPGEQLDQLNGYWEIEHVEFSKDSIREFKINEFVDFIEVKDGTGFRKKVRPEFDGTYTVTDAAEKVIAKIEAGKLNLYYSTPFDSWKETVIKAEKDKLSLKNDRGIIYHYKRFTPLLSDYEEKK
;
A
#
# COMPACT_ATOMS: atom_id res chain seq x y z
N MET A 1 -25.74 0.21 -58.34
CA MET A 1 -26.19 -0.14 -56.98
C MET A 1 -25.00 -0.17 -56.06
N ASN A 2 -24.86 0.88 -55.32
CA ASN A 2 -23.74 0.98 -54.40
C ASN A 2 -24.19 0.44 -53.04
N LYS A 3 -23.74 -0.74 -52.72
CA LYS A 3 -23.91 -1.27 -51.37
C LYS A 3 -22.71 -0.82 -50.53
N TYR A 4 -22.88 0.28 -49.85
CA TYR A 4 -21.93 0.65 -48.80
C TYR A 4 -22.16 -0.24 -47.60
N ILE A 5 -21.37 -1.27 -47.51
CA ILE A 5 -21.28 -2.06 -46.27
C ILE A 5 -20.47 -1.22 -45.30
N GLY A 6 -21.20 -0.51 -44.45
CA GLY A 6 -20.60 0.15 -43.32
C GLY A 6 -20.06 -0.90 -42.35
N VAL A 7 -18.76 -1.11 -42.38
CA VAL A 7 -18.08 -1.88 -41.34
C VAL A 7 -18.06 -1.01 -40.12
N LEU A 8 -19.05 -1.21 -39.26
CA LEU A 8 -19.07 -0.65 -37.92
C LEU A 8 -17.99 -1.36 -37.11
N ILE A 9 -16.79 -0.79 -37.10
CA ILE A 9 -15.73 -1.24 -36.20
C ILE A 9 -16.18 -0.80 -34.80
N LEU A 10 -16.86 -1.72 -34.13
CA LEU A 10 -17.13 -1.59 -32.70
C LEU A 10 -15.80 -1.76 -31.98
N ALA A 11 -15.13 -0.64 -31.73
CA ALA A 11 -13.97 -0.60 -30.87
C ALA A 11 -14.42 -1.01 -29.46
N PHE A 12 -14.27 -2.29 -29.15
CA PHE A 12 -14.38 -2.78 -27.80
C PHE A 12 -13.22 -2.16 -27.02
N LEU A 13 -13.50 -1.04 -26.38
CA LEU A 13 -12.66 -0.53 -25.28
C LEU A 13 -12.74 -1.57 -24.16
N ILE A 14 -11.84 -2.54 -24.23
CA ILE A 14 -11.59 -3.41 -23.09
C ILE A 14 -10.94 -2.52 -22.05
N THR A 15 -11.75 -1.86 -21.23
CA THR A 15 -11.30 -1.34 -19.96
C THR A 15 -11.05 -2.56 -19.08
N GLY A 16 -9.93 -3.25 -19.33
CA GLY A 16 -9.45 -4.25 -18.42
C GLY A 16 -9.17 -3.54 -17.11
N CYS A 17 -9.89 -3.92 -16.04
CA CYS A 17 -9.39 -3.74 -14.70
C CYS A 17 -8.06 -4.49 -14.67
N SER A 18 -6.95 -3.81 -14.95
CA SER A 18 -5.64 -4.41 -14.81
C SER A 18 -5.40 -4.55 -13.31
N ASN A 19 -5.58 -5.76 -12.78
CA ASN A 19 -5.05 -6.08 -11.49
C ASN A 19 -3.55 -5.81 -11.55
N GLN A 20 -3.08 -4.96 -10.66
CA GLN A 20 -1.66 -4.64 -10.55
C GLN A 20 -0.85 -5.92 -10.36
N ASP A 21 0.27 -6.06 -11.08
CA ASP A 21 1.16 -7.21 -10.94
C ASP A 21 1.71 -7.30 -9.51
N PRO A 22 1.66 -8.47 -8.85
CA PRO A 22 2.17 -8.63 -7.48
C PRO A 22 3.65 -8.30 -7.32
N GLY A 23 4.47 -8.51 -8.34
CA GLY A 23 5.89 -8.12 -8.35
C GLY A 23 6.06 -6.62 -8.33
N GLU A 24 5.27 -5.88 -9.10
CA GLU A 24 5.25 -4.42 -9.08
C GLU A 24 4.76 -3.88 -7.74
N GLN A 25 3.77 -4.52 -7.13
CA GLN A 25 3.31 -4.18 -5.78
C GLN A 25 4.44 -4.32 -4.75
N LEU A 26 5.20 -5.40 -4.84
CA LEU A 26 6.34 -5.65 -3.95
C LEU A 26 7.41 -4.56 -4.07
N ASP A 27 7.69 -4.10 -5.30
CA ASP A 27 8.66 -3.04 -5.56
C ASP A 27 8.26 -1.68 -4.97
N GLN A 28 6.95 -1.45 -4.79
CA GLN A 28 6.42 -0.20 -4.24
C GLN A 28 6.20 -0.23 -2.73
N LEU A 29 6.39 -1.39 -2.09
CA LEU A 29 6.00 -1.60 -0.69
C LEU A 29 6.91 -0.86 0.30
N ASN A 30 8.21 -0.80 0.03
CA ASN A 30 9.19 -0.23 0.96
C ASN A 30 9.03 1.28 1.14
N GLY A 31 9.19 1.73 2.36
CA GLY A 31 9.17 3.14 2.72
C GLY A 31 8.25 3.47 3.89
N TYR A 32 7.94 4.74 4.02
CA TYR A 32 7.12 5.29 5.10
C TYR A 32 5.68 5.49 4.63
N TRP A 33 4.75 5.00 5.43
CA TRP A 33 3.33 5.01 5.11
C TRP A 33 2.51 5.59 6.25
N GLU A 34 1.70 6.57 5.94
CA GLU A 34 0.78 7.21 6.88
C GLU A 34 -0.64 6.72 6.64
N ILE A 35 -1.30 6.25 7.70
CA ILE A 35 -2.69 5.81 7.59
C ILE A 35 -3.61 7.00 7.25
N GLU A 36 -4.42 6.85 6.24
CA GLU A 36 -5.39 7.84 5.78
C GLU A 36 -6.79 7.53 6.30
N HIS A 37 -7.24 6.32 6.04
CA HIS A 37 -8.54 5.83 6.51
C HIS A 37 -8.56 4.31 6.57
N VAL A 38 -9.49 3.79 7.35
CA VAL A 38 -9.79 2.36 7.47
C VAL A 38 -11.22 2.11 7.07
N GLU A 39 -11.42 1.16 6.18
CA GLU A 39 -12.72 0.73 5.68
C GLU A 39 -13.09 -0.59 6.34
N PHE A 40 -14.08 -0.56 7.26
CA PHE A 40 -14.57 -1.74 7.98
C PHE A 40 -15.66 -2.48 7.19
N SER A 41 -16.45 -1.73 6.40
CA SER A 41 -17.47 -2.21 5.48
C SER A 41 -17.74 -1.10 4.46
N LYS A 42 -18.58 -1.37 3.46
CA LYS A 42 -18.93 -0.37 2.44
C LYS A 42 -19.46 0.95 3.01
N ASP A 43 -20.09 0.91 4.19
CA ASP A 43 -20.76 2.05 4.83
C ASP A 43 -20.05 2.52 6.11
N SER A 44 -18.90 1.92 6.47
CA SER A 44 -18.20 2.22 7.70
C SER A 44 -16.72 2.52 7.44
N ILE A 45 -16.40 3.81 7.40
CA ILE A 45 -15.04 4.33 7.17
C ILE A 45 -14.65 5.19 8.37
N ARG A 46 -13.43 4.97 8.86
CA ARG A 46 -12.81 5.83 9.87
C ARG A 46 -11.62 6.57 9.25
N GLU A 47 -11.68 7.89 9.26
CA GLU A 47 -10.61 8.76 8.77
C GLU A 47 -9.62 9.14 9.88
N PHE A 48 -8.35 9.28 9.48
CA PHE A 48 -7.26 9.73 10.34
C PHE A 48 -6.63 10.99 9.73
N LYS A 49 -6.76 12.12 10.41
CA LYS A 49 -6.28 13.42 9.89
C LYS A 49 -4.90 13.79 10.40
N ILE A 50 -4.58 13.39 11.63
CA ILE A 50 -3.31 13.66 12.31
C ILE A 50 -2.82 12.35 12.89
N ASN A 51 -1.60 11.96 12.53
CA ASN A 51 -0.96 10.75 13.01
C ASN A 51 0.38 11.09 13.67
N GLU A 52 0.55 10.65 14.89
CA GLU A 52 1.82 10.77 15.61
C GLU A 52 2.87 9.81 15.05
N PHE A 53 2.40 8.65 14.56
CA PHE A 53 3.24 7.58 14.05
C PHE A 53 2.92 7.27 12.60
N VAL A 54 3.95 6.86 11.85
CA VAL A 54 3.83 6.28 10.52
C VAL A 54 4.42 4.87 10.53
N ASP A 55 4.01 4.05 9.59
CA ASP A 55 4.54 2.71 9.43
C ASP A 55 5.75 2.75 8.47
N PHE A 56 6.87 2.20 8.91
CA PHE A 56 8.03 1.96 8.06
C PHE A 56 8.07 0.48 7.69
N ILE A 57 8.05 0.21 6.38
CA ILE A 57 8.11 -1.15 5.83
C ILE A 57 9.40 -1.29 5.05
N GLU A 58 10.15 -2.35 5.33
CA GLU A 58 11.31 -2.76 4.55
C GLU A 58 11.25 -4.27 4.33
N VAL A 59 11.18 -4.68 3.07
CA VAL A 59 11.20 -6.07 2.63
C VAL A 59 12.26 -6.22 1.57
N LYS A 60 13.17 -7.17 1.74
CA LYS A 60 14.21 -7.53 0.80
C LYS A 60 14.27 -9.04 0.66
N ASP A 61 14.26 -9.53 -0.57
CA ASP A 61 14.28 -10.97 -0.87
C ASP A 61 13.14 -11.73 -0.15
N GLY A 62 11.97 -11.12 -0.07
CA GLY A 62 10.78 -11.73 0.52
C GLY A 62 10.69 -11.68 2.05
N THR A 63 11.67 -11.10 2.74
CA THR A 63 11.66 -10.99 4.20
C THR A 63 12.03 -9.59 4.66
N GLY A 64 11.49 -9.18 5.78
CA GLY A 64 11.76 -7.88 6.35
C GLY A 64 10.98 -7.60 7.61
N PHE A 65 10.60 -6.36 7.78
CA PHE A 65 9.90 -5.91 8.98
C PHE A 65 8.98 -4.70 8.70
N ARG A 66 8.06 -4.50 9.61
CA ARG A 66 7.28 -3.27 9.73
C ARG A 66 7.47 -2.71 11.14
N LYS A 67 7.72 -1.42 11.22
CA LYS A 67 7.90 -0.68 12.49
C LYS A 67 7.04 0.56 12.50
N LYS A 68 6.53 0.91 13.67
CA LYS A 68 5.99 2.26 13.88
C LYS A 68 7.13 3.21 14.22
N VAL A 69 7.19 4.33 13.52
CA VAL A 69 8.17 5.38 13.76
C VAL A 69 7.46 6.72 13.93
N ARG A 70 8.01 7.59 14.76
CA ARG A 70 7.50 8.95 14.95
C ARG A 70 8.39 9.91 14.17
N PRO A 71 7.84 10.62 13.17
CA PRO A 71 8.57 11.67 12.48
C PRO A 71 8.82 12.84 13.41
N GLU A 72 10.05 13.35 13.38
CA GLU A 72 10.45 14.56 14.12
C GLU A 72 10.49 15.78 13.19
N PHE A 73 10.43 16.97 13.74
CA PHE A 73 10.42 18.21 12.96
C PHE A 73 11.73 18.47 12.19
N ASP A 74 12.82 17.89 12.64
CA ASP A 74 14.14 18.01 12.00
C ASP A 74 14.35 17.00 10.84
N GLY A 75 13.32 16.23 10.49
CA GLY A 75 13.38 15.21 9.45
C GLY A 75 13.91 13.85 9.90
N THR A 76 14.27 13.71 11.18
CA THR A 76 14.64 12.41 11.78
C THR A 76 13.40 11.62 12.22
N TYR A 77 13.61 10.37 12.61
CA TYR A 77 12.57 9.47 13.11
C TYR A 77 12.97 8.89 14.46
N THR A 78 12.05 8.92 15.42
CA THR A 78 12.16 8.13 16.64
C THR A 78 11.58 6.73 16.37
N VAL A 79 12.41 5.71 16.49
CA VAL A 79 12.03 4.31 16.25
C VAL A 79 11.52 3.71 17.55
N THR A 80 10.38 2.98 17.47
CA THR A 80 9.89 2.17 18.58
C THR A 80 10.55 0.79 18.54
N ASP A 81 10.67 0.11 19.68
CA ASP A 81 11.21 -1.25 19.77
C ASP A 81 10.25 -2.32 19.21
N ALA A 82 9.01 -1.94 18.91
CA ALA A 82 7.99 -2.83 18.37
C ALA A 82 8.16 -3.02 16.86
N ALA A 83 8.90 -4.06 16.49
CA ALA A 83 9.02 -4.50 15.11
C ALA A 83 8.16 -5.76 14.88
N GLU A 84 7.43 -5.76 13.77
CA GLU A 84 6.74 -6.94 13.26
C GLU A 84 7.59 -7.55 12.15
N LYS A 85 7.89 -8.83 12.24
CA LYS A 85 8.54 -9.55 11.15
C LYS A 85 7.56 -9.70 9.99
N VAL A 86 8.03 -9.47 8.77
CA VAL A 86 7.22 -9.58 7.56
C VAL A 86 7.85 -10.62 6.62
N ILE A 87 7.01 -11.52 6.13
CA ILE A 87 7.34 -12.42 5.02
C ILE A 87 6.37 -12.10 3.88
N ALA A 88 6.90 -11.69 2.73
CA ALA A 88 6.12 -11.42 1.54
C ALA A 88 6.09 -12.65 0.63
N LYS A 89 4.90 -13.08 0.23
CA LYS A 89 4.71 -14.22 -0.66
C LYS A 89 3.71 -13.87 -1.76
N ILE A 90 4.04 -14.26 -2.99
CA ILE A 90 3.10 -14.19 -4.10
C ILE A 90 2.41 -15.55 -4.22
N GLU A 91 1.11 -15.58 -3.96
CA GLU A 91 0.30 -16.78 -3.90
C GLU A 91 -1.00 -16.57 -4.68
N ALA A 92 -1.32 -17.45 -5.60
CA ALA A 92 -2.53 -17.36 -6.43
C ALA A 92 -2.72 -15.97 -7.10
N GLY A 93 -1.63 -15.38 -7.59
CA GLY A 93 -1.65 -14.08 -8.26
C GLY A 93 -1.81 -12.88 -7.30
N LYS A 94 -1.64 -13.06 -6.00
CA LYS A 94 -1.77 -12.01 -4.98
C LYS A 94 -0.51 -11.90 -4.13
N LEU A 95 -0.15 -10.69 -3.76
CA LEU A 95 0.91 -10.45 -2.80
C LEU A 95 0.32 -10.49 -1.38
N ASN A 96 0.75 -11.46 -0.59
CA ASN A 96 0.40 -11.63 0.81
C ASN A 96 1.58 -11.28 1.71
N LEU A 97 1.30 -10.53 2.75
CA LEU A 97 2.25 -10.16 3.79
C LEU A 97 1.89 -10.91 5.07
N TYR A 98 2.81 -11.74 5.52
CA TYR A 98 2.66 -12.51 6.76
C TYR A 98 3.46 -11.83 7.86
N TYR A 99 2.75 -11.35 8.86
CA TYR A 99 3.32 -10.67 10.01
C TYR A 99 3.44 -11.60 11.20
N SER A 100 4.50 -11.44 11.96
CA SER A 100 4.66 -12.15 13.24
C SER A 100 5.36 -11.28 14.28
N THR A 101 4.92 -11.45 15.52
CA THR A 101 5.55 -10.98 16.75
C THR A 101 5.76 -12.16 17.67
N PRO A 102 6.44 -12.01 18.83
CA PRO A 102 6.49 -13.09 19.82
C PRO A 102 5.11 -13.53 20.34
N PHE A 103 4.07 -12.73 20.17
CA PHE A 103 2.75 -12.94 20.77
C PHE A 103 1.66 -13.29 19.77
N ASP A 104 1.82 -12.94 18.49
CA ASP A 104 0.76 -13.11 17.49
C ASP A 104 1.32 -13.22 16.07
N SER A 105 0.47 -13.70 15.17
CA SER A 105 0.75 -13.72 13.73
C SER A 105 -0.54 -13.49 12.96
N TRP A 106 -0.45 -12.77 11.83
CA TRP A 106 -1.58 -12.47 10.97
C TRP A 106 -1.13 -12.24 9.53
N LYS A 107 -2.09 -12.13 8.64
CA LYS A 107 -1.85 -11.92 7.21
C LYS A 107 -2.62 -10.70 6.71
N GLU A 108 -2.03 -9.96 5.81
CA GLU A 108 -2.68 -8.95 4.99
C GLU A 108 -2.39 -9.21 3.52
N THR A 109 -3.38 -8.98 2.66
CA THR A 109 -3.21 -9.04 1.20
C THR A 109 -3.06 -7.62 0.67
N VAL A 110 -2.07 -7.40 -0.18
CA VAL A 110 -1.88 -6.11 -0.84
C VAL A 110 -2.93 -5.96 -1.94
N ILE A 111 -3.82 -4.98 -1.78
CA ILE A 111 -4.85 -4.64 -2.76
C ILE A 111 -4.28 -3.66 -3.78
N LYS A 112 -3.50 -2.69 -3.31
CA LYS A 112 -2.86 -1.66 -4.12
C LYS A 112 -1.52 -1.28 -3.49
N ALA A 113 -0.48 -1.16 -4.29
CA ALA A 113 0.78 -0.56 -3.90
C ALA A 113 1.32 0.26 -5.07
N GLU A 114 1.25 1.56 -4.94
CA GLU A 114 1.69 2.54 -5.93
C GLU A 114 2.70 3.50 -5.28
N LYS A 115 3.22 4.43 -6.07
CA LYS A 115 4.18 5.42 -5.57
C LYS A 115 3.65 6.15 -4.32
N ASP A 116 2.38 6.55 -4.31
CA ASP A 116 1.80 7.39 -3.27
C ASP A 116 0.70 6.73 -2.44
N LYS A 117 0.25 5.53 -2.82
CA LYS A 117 -0.88 4.85 -2.20
C LYS A 117 -0.57 3.38 -1.91
N LEU A 118 -1.00 2.93 -0.73
CA LEU A 118 -0.94 1.54 -0.31
C LEU A 118 -2.28 1.15 0.31
N SER A 119 -2.83 0.02 -0.10
CA SER A 119 -4.04 -0.54 0.50
C SER A 119 -3.82 -1.99 0.87
N LEU A 120 -4.06 -2.33 2.13
CA LEU A 120 -3.87 -3.65 2.71
C LEU A 120 -5.20 -4.17 3.26
N LYS A 121 -5.53 -5.41 2.96
CA LYS A 121 -6.76 -6.06 3.42
C LYS A 121 -6.42 -7.23 4.34
N ASN A 122 -7.00 -7.25 5.55
CA ASN A 122 -6.81 -8.36 6.48
C ASN A 122 -7.82 -9.50 6.25
N ASP A 123 -7.70 -10.59 7.02
CA ASP A 123 -8.58 -11.76 6.89
C ASP A 123 -10.04 -11.51 7.29
N ARG A 124 -10.30 -10.42 8.03
CA ARG A 124 -11.66 -10.00 8.39
C ARG A 124 -12.31 -9.09 7.35
N GLY A 125 -11.61 -8.81 6.24
CA GLY A 125 -12.10 -7.95 5.18
C GLY A 125 -11.93 -6.46 5.45
N ILE A 126 -11.22 -6.06 6.50
CA ILE A 126 -10.92 -4.67 6.82
C ILE A 126 -9.80 -4.19 5.89
N ILE A 127 -10.00 -3.05 5.26
CA ILE A 127 -9.03 -2.45 4.35
C ILE A 127 -8.42 -1.21 4.99
N TYR A 128 -7.10 -1.20 5.06
CA TYR A 128 -6.29 -0.09 5.57
C TYR A 128 -5.71 0.66 4.37
N HIS A 129 -6.05 1.94 4.26
CA HIS A 129 -5.58 2.82 3.18
C HIS A 129 -4.54 3.77 3.71
N TYR A 130 -3.38 3.75 3.09
CA TYR A 130 -2.23 4.58 3.43
C TYR A 130 -1.86 5.51 2.28
N LYS A 131 -1.26 6.62 2.62
CA LYS A 131 -0.53 7.49 1.70
C LYS A 131 0.97 7.45 2.01
N ARG A 132 1.79 7.67 0.98
CA ARG A 132 3.25 7.80 1.18
C ARG A 132 3.51 8.98 2.10
N PHE A 133 4.27 8.75 3.17
CA PHE A 133 4.71 9.81 4.05
C PHE A 133 5.99 10.45 3.50
N THR A 134 5.99 11.77 3.42
CA THR A 134 7.15 12.58 3.06
C THR A 134 7.40 13.58 4.17
N PRO A 135 8.61 13.65 4.76
CA PRO A 135 8.93 14.63 5.79
C PRO A 135 8.75 16.06 5.28
N LEU A 136 8.19 16.94 6.14
CA LEU A 136 7.90 18.33 5.78
C LEU A 136 9.15 19.12 5.32
N LEU A 137 10.33 18.77 5.81
CA LEU A 137 11.58 19.43 5.44
C LEU A 137 12.17 18.97 4.13
N SER A 138 11.77 17.82 3.60
CA SER A 138 12.24 17.35 2.29
C SER A 138 11.73 18.23 1.15
N ASP A 139 10.55 18.82 1.30
CA ASP A 139 9.99 19.76 0.32
C ASP A 139 10.70 21.11 0.29
N TYR A 140 11.47 21.42 1.32
CA TYR A 140 12.20 22.69 1.42
C TYR A 140 13.57 22.65 0.73
N GLU A 141 14.17 21.47 0.61
CA GLU A 141 15.49 21.30 -0.03
C GLU A 141 15.37 21.17 -1.56
N GLU A 142 14.28 20.66 -2.09
CA GLU A 142 14.06 20.56 -3.54
C GLU A 142 13.77 21.91 -4.22
N LYS A 143 13.47 22.97 -3.48
CA LYS A 143 13.15 24.32 -4.01
C LYS A 143 14.35 25.28 -3.97
N LYS A 144 15.50 24.84 -3.62
CA LYS A 144 16.74 25.59 -3.72
C LYS A 144 17.54 25.13 -4.94
#